data_2f3c75e3c4e931632d2f94d6e1d92878
#
_entry.id   2f3c75e3c4e931632d2f94d6e1d92878
#
_cell.length_a   1.000
_cell.length_b   1.000
_cell.length_c   1.000
_cell.angle_alpha   90.00
_cell.angle_beta   90.00
_cell.angle_gamma   90.00
#
_symmetry.space_group_name_H-M   'P 1'
#
loop_
_entity.id
_entity.type
_entity.pdbx_description
1 polymer ?
#
loop_
_entity_poly.entity_id
_entity_poly.type
_entity_poly.pdbx_seq_one_letter_code
_entity_poly.pdbx_strand_id
1 'polypeptide(L)'
;MQLRWPVLLPILLLAAVLAGCADIQVRIDPLPAPVSSPTGDAATALEALPVKGRAPRTGYDRDEFGPSWRDIDRNGCDQRNDVLARDLTAVEYRPGTHSCVVQSGVFADPYSGRTMQFRRGRDTSDDVQIDHVVALSNAWQTGAQQLDAATREQLANDPLNLMATEGSLNQQKGDGDAATWLPPARGFRCDYVSRQVAVKTKYRLWVTAAEREAIAGVLSTCPGQELPSDPGVAAAS
;
A
#
# COMPACT_ATOMS: atom_id res chain seq x y z
N MET A 1 -73.25 58.01 -45.48
CA MET A 1 -72.99 58.35 -44.10
C MET A 1 -71.72 57.61 -43.69
N GLN A 2 -70.57 58.24 -43.76
CA GLN A 2 -69.30 57.64 -43.43
C GLN A 2 -68.77 58.39 -42.22
N LEU A 3 -68.62 57.66 -41.09
CA LEU A 3 -68.09 58.18 -39.86
C LEU A 3 -66.56 57.91 -39.87
N ARG A 4 -65.78 58.99 -39.88
CA ARG A 4 -64.35 59.00 -39.75
C ARG A 4 -64.01 59.07 -38.23
N TRP A 5 -63.25 58.06 -37.76
CA TRP A 5 -62.66 58.10 -36.45
C TRP A 5 -61.19 58.55 -36.56
N PRO A 6 -60.74 59.36 -35.61
CA PRO A 6 -59.31 59.81 -35.60
C PRO A 6 -58.42 58.73 -35.02
N VAL A 7 -57.31 58.60 -35.66
CA VAL A 7 -56.23 57.73 -35.26
C VAL A 7 -55.41 58.47 -34.18
N LEU A 8 -55.40 57.94 -32.93
CA LEU A 8 -54.54 58.42 -31.86
C LEU A 8 -53.25 57.53 -31.93
N LEU A 9 -52.14 58.17 -32.23
CA LEU A 9 -50.77 57.55 -32.10
C LEU A 9 -50.39 57.46 -30.60
N PRO A 10 -49.98 56.29 -30.10
CA PRO A 10 -49.32 56.22 -28.83
C PRO A 10 -47.87 56.62 -28.94
N ILE A 11 -47.44 57.55 -28.13
CA ILE A 11 -46.04 57.92 -27.90
C ILE A 11 -45.34 56.77 -27.20
N LEU A 12 -44.46 56.10 -27.87
CA LEU A 12 -43.56 55.09 -27.28
C LEU A 12 -42.50 55.79 -26.43
N LEU A 13 -42.64 55.64 -25.11
CA LEU A 13 -41.57 55.93 -24.15
C LEU A 13 -40.49 54.87 -24.25
N LEU A 14 -39.36 55.28 -24.81
CA LEU A 14 -38.13 54.45 -24.87
C LEU A 14 -37.49 54.45 -23.48
N ALA A 15 -37.76 53.43 -22.67
CA ALA A 15 -37.06 53.21 -21.41
C ALA A 15 -35.64 52.67 -21.74
N ALA A 16 -34.63 53.46 -21.49
CA ALA A 16 -33.24 53.04 -21.55
C ALA A 16 -32.94 52.03 -20.45
N VAL A 17 -32.79 50.75 -20.79
CA VAL A 17 -32.28 49.72 -19.90
C VAL A 17 -30.75 49.91 -19.81
N LEU A 18 -30.29 50.54 -18.75
CA LEU A 18 -28.88 50.51 -18.36
C LEU A 18 -28.54 49.10 -17.95
N ALA A 19 -27.93 48.33 -18.85
CA ALA A 19 -27.33 47.02 -18.54
C ALA A 19 -26.13 47.27 -17.63
N GLY A 20 -26.30 47.01 -16.34
CA GLY A 20 -25.18 46.92 -15.40
C GLY A 20 -24.29 45.79 -15.80
N CYS A 21 -23.04 46.09 -16.21
CA CYS A 21 -21.98 45.10 -16.28
C CYS A 21 -21.69 44.59 -14.86
N ALA A 22 -22.26 43.44 -14.51
CA ALA A 22 -21.81 42.74 -13.33
C ALA A 22 -20.40 42.22 -13.63
N ASP A 23 -19.41 42.77 -12.95
CA ASP A 23 -18.04 42.23 -12.96
C ASP A 23 -18.06 40.78 -12.43
N ILE A 24 -17.99 39.82 -13.34
CA ILE A 24 -17.79 38.43 -12.99
C ILE A 24 -16.35 38.32 -12.54
N GLN A 25 -16.12 38.41 -11.24
CA GLN A 25 -14.84 38.07 -10.65
C GLN A 25 -14.66 36.55 -10.69
N VAL A 26 -13.98 36.07 -11.71
CA VAL A 26 -13.50 34.69 -11.76
C VAL A 26 -12.47 34.53 -10.65
N ARG A 27 -12.86 33.88 -9.56
CA ARG A 27 -11.89 33.38 -8.57
C ARG A 27 -11.06 32.32 -9.25
N ILE A 28 -9.85 32.66 -9.63
CA ILE A 28 -8.82 31.70 -10.02
C ILE A 28 -8.29 31.17 -8.69
N ASP A 29 -8.72 29.97 -8.29
CA ASP A 29 -8.09 29.28 -7.18
C ASP A 29 -6.60 29.11 -7.53
N PRO A 30 -5.67 29.39 -6.59
CA PRO A 30 -4.27 29.19 -6.84
C PRO A 30 -4.03 27.73 -7.25
N LEU A 31 -3.25 27.52 -8.29
CA LEU A 31 -2.80 26.20 -8.71
C LEU A 31 -2.27 25.45 -7.48
N PRO A 32 -2.63 24.17 -7.30
CA PRO A 32 -2.06 23.37 -6.22
C PRO A 32 -0.53 23.49 -6.29
N ALA A 33 0.08 23.65 -5.12
CA ALA A 33 1.54 23.72 -5.03
C ALA A 33 2.16 22.54 -5.78
N PRO A 34 3.27 22.72 -6.49
CA PRO A 34 3.92 21.63 -7.20
C PRO A 34 4.20 20.50 -6.20
N VAL A 35 3.74 19.29 -6.54
CA VAL A 35 4.05 18.10 -5.76
C VAL A 35 5.56 17.96 -5.76
N SER A 36 6.18 18.03 -4.59
CA SER A 36 7.62 17.85 -4.45
C SER A 36 7.99 16.46 -4.97
N SER A 37 9.07 16.37 -5.74
CA SER A 37 9.62 15.07 -6.13
C SER A 37 9.99 14.28 -4.87
N PRO A 38 9.72 12.98 -4.81
CA PRO A 38 10.12 12.15 -3.68
C PRO A 38 11.65 12.15 -3.54
N THR A 39 12.13 12.12 -2.30
CA THR A 39 13.57 12.10 -1.97
C THR A 39 13.86 10.99 -0.96
N GLY A 40 15.13 10.61 -0.83
CA GLY A 40 15.58 9.55 0.07
C GLY A 40 15.87 8.24 -0.66
N ASP A 41 16.36 7.26 0.09
CA ASP A 41 16.80 5.97 -0.45
C ASP A 41 15.65 5.19 -1.09
N ALA A 42 14.46 5.25 -0.51
CA ALA A 42 13.28 4.60 -1.07
C ALA A 42 12.89 5.17 -2.44
N ALA A 43 13.00 6.48 -2.63
CA ALA A 43 12.74 7.14 -3.90
C ALA A 43 13.79 6.76 -4.95
N THR A 44 15.06 6.78 -4.58
CA THR A 44 16.16 6.38 -5.44
C THR A 44 16.04 4.93 -5.89
N ALA A 45 15.69 4.03 -4.96
CA ALA A 45 15.46 2.62 -5.27
C ALA A 45 14.23 2.41 -6.17
N LEU A 46 13.14 3.17 -5.95
CA LEU A 46 11.96 3.13 -6.83
C LEU A 46 12.29 3.53 -8.27
N GLU A 47 13.12 4.56 -8.44
CA GLU A 47 13.56 5.00 -9.76
C GLU A 47 14.38 3.93 -10.51
N ALA A 48 15.15 3.14 -9.77
CA ALA A 48 15.97 2.06 -10.32
C ALA A 48 15.14 0.81 -10.68
N LEU A 49 13.91 0.64 -10.16
CA LEU A 49 13.07 -0.52 -10.48
C LEU A 49 12.62 -0.48 -11.94
N PRO A 50 12.69 -1.61 -12.67
CA PRO A 50 12.15 -1.69 -14.01
C PRO A 50 10.64 -1.45 -14.02
N VAL A 51 10.15 -0.73 -15.03
CA VAL A 51 8.71 -0.51 -15.25
C VAL A 51 8.25 -1.39 -16.40
N LYS A 52 7.33 -2.33 -16.12
CA LYS A 52 6.77 -3.27 -17.11
C LYS A 52 5.29 -3.51 -16.82
N GLY A 53 4.54 -3.99 -17.81
CA GLY A 53 3.19 -4.49 -17.59
C GLY A 53 3.19 -5.76 -16.72
N ARG A 54 2.04 -6.08 -16.13
CA ARG A 54 1.89 -7.36 -15.42
C ARG A 54 2.03 -8.53 -16.40
N ALA A 55 2.83 -9.52 -16.04
CA ALA A 55 2.87 -10.78 -16.74
C ALA A 55 1.58 -11.59 -16.48
N PRO A 56 1.23 -12.54 -17.36
CA PRO A 56 0.10 -13.42 -17.13
C PRO A 56 0.20 -14.17 -15.80
N ARG A 57 -0.94 -14.37 -15.15
CA ARG A 57 -1.04 -15.18 -13.92
C ARG A 57 -0.96 -16.69 -14.18
N THR A 58 -0.92 -17.10 -15.44
CA THR A 58 -0.84 -18.51 -15.84
C THR A 58 0.30 -19.22 -15.10
N GLY A 59 0.00 -20.39 -14.56
CA GLY A 59 0.98 -21.18 -13.77
C GLY A 59 1.18 -20.71 -12.34
N TYR A 60 0.51 -19.63 -11.90
CA TYR A 60 0.56 -19.26 -10.50
C TYR A 60 -0.20 -20.28 -9.65
N ASP A 61 0.52 -20.83 -8.72
CA ASP A 61 -0.01 -21.51 -7.54
C ASP A 61 0.78 -21.02 -6.33
N ARG A 62 0.16 -21.05 -5.16
CA ARG A 62 0.85 -20.68 -3.92
C ARG A 62 1.99 -21.65 -3.61
N ASP A 63 1.82 -22.91 -3.97
CA ASP A 63 2.81 -23.98 -3.76
C ASP A 63 4.10 -23.77 -4.58
N GLU A 64 4.05 -22.94 -5.64
CA GLU A 64 5.24 -22.52 -6.40
C GLU A 64 6.24 -21.71 -5.54
N PHE A 65 5.81 -21.22 -4.40
CA PHE A 65 6.62 -20.49 -3.42
C PHE A 65 7.09 -21.39 -2.26
N GLY A 66 6.95 -22.71 -2.39
CA GLY A 66 7.39 -23.68 -1.40
C GLY A 66 6.51 -23.72 -0.14
N PRO A 67 6.98 -24.44 0.89
CA PRO A 67 6.23 -24.58 2.14
C PRO A 67 6.02 -23.25 2.85
N SER A 68 4.80 -23.02 3.31
CA SER A 68 4.47 -21.85 4.13
C SER A 68 5.24 -21.89 5.45
N TRP A 69 5.72 -20.72 5.87
CA TRP A 69 6.36 -20.51 7.17
C TRP A 69 7.66 -21.34 7.37
N ARG A 70 8.37 -21.57 6.29
CA ARG A 70 9.68 -22.25 6.36
C ARG A 70 10.62 -21.50 7.30
N ASP A 71 11.23 -22.20 8.22
CA ASP A 71 12.35 -21.68 9.04
C ASP A 71 13.57 -21.46 8.11
N ILE A 72 13.70 -20.24 7.58
CA ILE A 72 14.76 -19.90 6.62
C ILE A 72 16.04 -19.44 7.31
N ASP A 73 15.96 -18.94 8.53
CA ASP A 73 17.11 -18.49 9.33
C ASP A 73 17.65 -19.58 10.26
N ARG A 74 16.96 -20.75 10.31
CA ARG A 74 17.32 -21.95 11.08
C ARG A 74 17.44 -21.69 12.58
N ASN A 75 16.59 -20.82 13.11
CA ASN A 75 16.53 -20.54 14.53
C ASN A 75 15.71 -21.59 15.31
N GLY A 76 15.04 -22.52 14.60
CA GLY A 76 14.19 -23.59 15.14
C GLY A 76 12.73 -23.21 15.28
N CYS A 77 12.33 -21.99 14.92
CA CYS A 77 10.96 -21.51 14.89
C CYS A 77 10.47 -21.36 13.45
N ASP A 78 9.19 -21.46 13.22
CA ASP A 78 8.63 -21.15 11.90
C ASP A 78 8.47 -19.62 11.70
N GLN A 79 8.57 -19.16 10.46
CA GLN A 79 8.53 -17.71 10.13
C GLN A 79 7.25 -17.00 10.60
N ARG A 80 6.11 -17.71 10.71
CA ARG A 80 4.89 -17.12 11.28
C ARG A 80 5.11 -16.74 12.75
N ASN A 81 5.73 -17.62 13.51
CA ASN A 81 5.99 -17.36 14.92
C ASN A 81 7.07 -16.29 15.11
N ASP A 82 8.08 -16.26 14.26
CA ASP A 82 9.12 -15.21 14.31
C ASP A 82 8.53 -13.83 14.03
N VAL A 83 7.67 -13.71 13.02
CA VAL A 83 6.97 -12.45 12.72
C VAL A 83 6.03 -12.06 13.85
N LEU A 84 5.28 -13.00 14.44
CA LEU A 84 4.44 -12.69 15.60
C LEU A 84 5.28 -12.26 16.81
N ALA A 85 6.42 -12.92 17.07
CA ALA A 85 7.31 -12.54 18.16
C ALA A 85 7.95 -11.15 17.94
N ARG A 86 8.24 -10.79 16.70
CA ARG A 86 8.78 -9.47 16.31
C ARG A 86 7.75 -8.35 16.43
N ASP A 87 6.53 -8.59 15.96
CA ASP A 87 5.52 -7.55 15.74
C ASP A 87 4.57 -7.36 16.93
N LEU A 88 4.52 -8.32 17.87
CA LEU A 88 3.70 -8.22 19.09
C LEU A 88 4.55 -7.76 20.29
N THR A 89 3.89 -7.15 21.24
CA THR A 89 4.44 -6.85 22.58
C THR A 89 3.78 -7.75 23.64
N ALA A 90 4.36 -7.82 24.84
CA ALA A 90 3.87 -8.67 25.93
C ALA A 90 3.60 -10.13 25.45
N VAL A 91 4.55 -10.67 24.70
CA VAL A 91 4.42 -11.99 24.08
C VAL A 91 4.49 -13.07 25.15
N GLU A 92 3.52 -13.98 25.11
CA GLU A 92 3.53 -15.22 25.86
C GLU A 92 3.73 -16.40 24.90
N TYR A 93 4.59 -17.32 25.28
CA TYR A 93 4.88 -18.51 24.49
C TYR A 93 4.20 -19.74 25.07
N ARG A 94 3.86 -20.67 24.20
CA ARG A 94 3.33 -21.98 24.62
C ARG A 94 4.41 -22.73 25.42
N PRO A 95 4.10 -23.23 26.63
CA PRO A 95 5.05 -24.04 27.39
C PRO A 95 5.57 -25.25 26.60
N GLY A 96 6.85 -25.56 26.78
CA GLY A 96 7.50 -26.72 26.13
C GLY A 96 7.84 -26.54 24.65
N THR A 97 7.75 -25.33 24.11
CA THR A 97 8.07 -25.05 22.70
C THR A 97 9.36 -24.26 22.52
N HIS A 98 10.25 -24.21 23.50
CA HIS A 98 11.50 -23.46 23.47
C HIS A 98 11.33 -21.99 23.06
N SER A 99 10.26 -21.36 23.53
CA SER A 99 9.87 -19.97 23.17
C SER A 99 9.66 -19.73 21.67
N CYS A 100 9.35 -20.77 20.91
CA CYS A 100 9.04 -20.63 19.48
C CYS A 100 7.56 -20.32 19.23
N VAL A 101 6.62 -21.02 19.88
CA VAL A 101 5.21 -20.87 19.56
C VAL A 101 4.60 -19.71 20.34
N VAL A 102 4.33 -18.60 19.68
CA VAL A 102 3.61 -17.45 20.25
C VAL A 102 2.17 -17.86 20.56
N GLN A 103 1.76 -17.76 21.84
CA GLN A 103 0.44 -18.13 22.34
C GLN A 103 -0.48 -16.91 22.43
N SER A 104 0.03 -15.78 22.91
CA SER A 104 -0.72 -14.53 23.05
C SER A 104 0.23 -13.32 23.01
N GLY A 105 -0.34 -12.14 22.86
CA GLY A 105 0.39 -10.87 22.88
C GLY A 105 -0.50 -9.70 22.53
N VAL A 106 0.03 -8.51 22.63
CA VAL A 106 -0.62 -7.25 22.26
C VAL A 106 -0.08 -6.83 20.89
N PHE A 107 -0.97 -6.63 19.95
CA PHE A 107 -0.63 -6.26 18.59
C PHE A 107 -1.10 -4.84 18.26
N ALA A 108 -0.17 -3.96 17.92
CA ALA A 108 -0.45 -2.66 17.33
C ALA A 108 -0.43 -2.79 15.81
N ASP A 109 -1.61 -2.94 15.20
CA ASP A 109 -1.71 -3.18 13.76
C ASP A 109 -1.29 -1.94 12.96
N PRO A 110 -0.25 -2.03 12.13
CA PRO A 110 0.21 -0.89 11.35
C PRO A 110 -0.77 -0.51 10.22
N TYR A 111 -1.60 -1.45 9.75
CA TYR A 111 -2.54 -1.19 8.65
C TYR A 111 -3.75 -0.37 9.10
N SER A 112 -4.31 -0.67 10.24
CA SER A 112 -5.46 0.06 10.80
C SER A 112 -5.08 1.17 11.78
N GLY A 113 -3.89 1.08 12.39
CA GLY A 113 -3.47 1.91 13.53
C GLY A 113 -4.16 1.51 14.84
N ARG A 114 -4.85 0.38 14.91
CA ARG A 114 -5.56 -0.10 16.10
C ARG A 114 -4.69 -1.07 16.89
N THR A 115 -4.92 -1.09 18.20
CA THR A 115 -4.33 -2.10 19.09
C THR A 115 -5.35 -3.20 19.34
N MET A 116 -4.93 -4.45 19.23
CA MET A 116 -5.75 -5.64 19.46
C MET A 116 -5.01 -6.69 20.27
N GLN A 117 -5.75 -7.62 20.86
CA GLN A 117 -5.18 -8.76 21.57
C GLN A 117 -5.07 -9.93 20.61
N PHE A 118 -3.87 -10.47 20.46
CA PHE A 118 -3.68 -11.74 19.78
C PHE A 118 -3.81 -12.88 20.79
N ARG A 119 -4.57 -13.89 20.41
CA ARG A 119 -4.61 -15.16 21.12
C ARG A 119 -4.66 -16.29 20.11
N ARG A 120 -3.70 -17.21 20.21
CA ARG A 120 -3.69 -18.38 19.35
C ARG A 120 -4.87 -19.30 19.67
N GLY A 121 -5.65 -19.62 18.68
CA GLY A 121 -6.81 -20.48 18.81
C GLY A 121 -7.43 -20.78 17.43
N ARG A 122 -8.35 -21.74 17.39
CA ARG A 122 -9.03 -22.13 16.15
C ARG A 122 -9.81 -20.96 15.53
N ASP A 123 -10.48 -20.18 16.37
CA ASP A 123 -11.42 -19.13 15.94
C ASP A 123 -10.84 -17.71 16.12
N THR A 124 -9.61 -17.58 16.60
CA THR A 124 -8.98 -16.29 16.96
C THR A 124 -7.64 -16.05 16.27
N SER A 125 -7.00 -17.10 15.73
CA SER A 125 -5.71 -16.93 15.05
C SER A 125 -5.79 -16.13 13.76
N ASP A 126 -6.98 -16.07 13.15
CA ASP A 126 -7.22 -15.35 11.89
C ASP A 126 -7.48 -13.85 12.10
N ASP A 127 -7.69 -13.40 13.35
CA ASP A 127 -7.79 -11.98 13.67
C ASP A 127 -6.48 -11.24 13.39
N VAL A 128 -5.34 -11.94 13.60
CA VAL A 128 -4.00 -11.46 13.23
C VAL A 128 -3.37 -12.45 12.26
N GLN A 129 -3.24 -12.03 11.03
CA GLN A 129 -2.61 -12.78 9.95
C GLN A 129 -1.19 -12.28 9.67
N ILE A 130 -0.40 -13.07 8.96
CA ILE A 130 0.86 -12.60 8.41
C ILE A 130 0.64 -12.32 6.92
N ASP A 131 0.79 -11.06 6.57
CA ASP A 131 0.71 -10.60 5.19
C ASP A 131 2.07 -10.70 4.48
N HIS A 132 2.02 -10.96 3.20
CA HIS A 132 3.12 -10.68 2.28
C HIS A 132 2.96 -9.26 1.75
N VAL A 133 3.78 -8.30 2.19
CA VAL A 133 3.67 -6.88 1.80
C VAL A 133 3.68 -6.72 0.28
N VAL A 134 4.50 -7.49 -0.42
CA VAL A 134 4.36 -7.78 -1.84
C VAL A 134 3.67 -9.15 -1.96
N ALA A 135 2.37 -9.15 -2.24
CA ALA A 135 1.58 -10.36 -2.32
C ALA A 135 2.16 -11.36 -3.33
N LEU A 136 2.13 -12.67 -3.01
CA LEU A 136 2.77 -13.69 -3.85
C LEU A 136 2.23 -13.71 -5.29
N SER A 137 0.91 -13.50 -5.48
CA SER A 137 0.32 -13.38 -6.81
C SER A 137 0.78 -12.12 -7.54
N ASN A 138 0.98 -11.00 -6.84
CA ASN A 138 1.58 -9.79 -7.41
C ASN A 138 3.04 -10.05 -7.79
N ALA A 139 3.82 -10.64 -6.87
CA ALA A 139 5.22 -11.00 -7.13
C ALA A 139 5.35 -11.88 -8.38
N TRP A 140 4.50 -12.91 -8.52
CA TRP A 140 4.45 -13.76 -9.71
C TRP A 140 4.31 -12.96 -10.98
N GLN A 141 3.32 -12.07 -11.03
CA GLN A 141 3.01 -11.21 -12.19
C GLN A 141 4.02 -10.09 -12.40
N THR A 142 4.91 -9.85 -11.46
CA THR A 142 5.94 -8.81 -11.53
C THR A 142 7.37 -9.35 -11.48
N GLY A 143 7.57 -10.64 -11.81
CA GLY A 143 8.90 -11.20 -12.04
C GLY A 143 9.19 -12.52 -11.34
N ALA A 144 8.49 -12.86 -10.25
CA ALA A 144 8.84 -14.06 -9.47
C ALA A 144 8.65 -15.37 -10.27
N GLN A 145 7.83 -15.39 -11.30
CA GLN A 145 7.75 -16.54 -12.22
C GLN A 145 9.06 -16.85 -12.95
N GLN A 146 10.00 -15.90 -13.01
CA GLN A 146 11.33 -16.06 -13.62
C GLN A 146 12.41 -16.48 -12.62
N LEU A 147 12.09 -16.47 -11.32
CA LEU A 147 12.99 -16.90 -10.26
C LEU A 147 13.01 -18.44 -10.18
N ASP A 148 14.09 -18.99 -9.67
CA ASP A 148 14.10 -20.38 -9.30
C ASP A 148 13.26 -20.66 -8.05
N ALA A 149 12.93 -21.93 -7.80
CA ALA A 149 12.06 -22.33 -6.70
C ALA A 149 12.64 -21.93 -5.32
N ALA A 150 13.96 -22.02 -5.13
CA ALA A 150 14.60 -21.67 -3.87
C ALA A 150 14.50 -20.16 -3.59
N THR A 151 14.68 -19.34 -4.61
CA THR A 151 14.52 -17.87 -4.49
C THR A 151 13.04 -17.48 -4.25
N ARG A 152 12.07 -18.18 -4.86
CA ARG A 152 10.65 -17.97 -4.56
C ARG A 152 10.31 -18.36 -3.12
N GLU A 153 10.84 -19.48 -2.63
CA GLU A 153 10.66 -19.90 -1.22
C GLU A 153 11.24 -18.86 -0.26
N GLN A 154 12.44 -18.31 -0.56
CA GLN A 154 13.00 -17.22 0.22
C GLN A 154 12.10 -15.98 0.23
N LEU A 155 11.61 -15.54 -0.92
CA LEU A 155 10.70 -14.38 -1.02
C LEU A 155 9.43 -14.56 -0.18
N ALA A 156 8.87 -15.77 -0.18
CA ALA A 156 7.65 -16.08 0.56
C ALA A 156 7.85 -16.16 2.08
N ASN A 157 9.07 -16.43 2.54
CA ASN A 157 9.39 -16.57 3.95
C ASN A 157 10.33 -15.46 4.47
N ASP A 158 10.60 -14.44 3.66
CA ASP A 158 11.47 -13.33 4.01
C ASP A 158 10.85 -12.42 5.07
N PRO A 159 11.48 -12.21 6.24
CA PRO A 159 11.03 -11.25 7.24
C PRO A 159 10.79 -9.84 6.71
N LEU A 160 11.52 -9.44 5.65
CA LEU A 160 11.31 -8.16 4.97
C LEU A 160 9.95 -8.11 4.26
N ASN A 161 9.49 -9.24 3.69
CA ASN A 161 8.20 -9.32 3.00
C ASN A 161 7.03 -9.70 3.93
N LEU A 162 7.33 -10.19 5.13
CA LEU A 162 6.33 -10.66 6.07
C LEU A 162 6.02 -9.62 7.15
N MET A 163 4.73 -9.43 7.45
CA MET A 163 4.27 -8.49 8.46
C MET A 163 2.97 -9.01 9.11
N ALA A 164 2.89 -8.94 10.44
CA ALA A 164 1.62 -9.17 11.11
C ALA A 164 0.65 -8.03 10.76
N THR A 165 -0.63 -8.36 10.56
CA THR A 165 -1.67 -7.40 10.27
C THR A 165 -3.04 -7.91 10.67
N GLU A 166 -4.00 -7.01 10.84
CA GLU A 166 -5.42 -7.35 11.03
C GLU A 166 -5.92 -8.18 9.83
N GLY A 167 -6.49 -9.36 10.13
CA GLY A 167 -6.89 -10.34 9.12
C GLY A 167 -7.89 -9.80 8.11
N SER A 168 -8.84 -8.96 8.54
CA SER A 168 -9.82 -8.33 7.65
C SER A 168 -9.18 -7.39 6.62
N LEU A 169 -8.14 -6.65 7.00
CA LEU A 169 -7.40 -5.76 6.10
C LEU A 169 -6.48 -6.54 5.16
N ASN A 170 -5.89 -7.64 5.64
CA ASN A 170 -5.14 -8.53 4.77
C ASN A 170 -6.02 -9.13 3.66
N GLN A 171 -7.22 -9.59 4.04
CA GLN A 171 -8.20 -10.11 3.07
C GLN A 171 -8.66 -9.01 2.08
N GLN A 172 -8.87 -7.78 2.55
CA GLN A 172 -9.23 -6.65 1.70
C GLN A 172 -8.10 -6.30 0.71
N LYS A 173 -6.84 -6.34 1.17
CA LYS A 173 -5.66 -6.11 0.32
C LYS A 173 -5.56 -7.16 -0.78
N GLY A 174 -5.74 -8.44 -0.44
CA GLY A 174 -5.62 -9.54 -1.39
C GLY A 174 -4.27 -9.54 -2.11
N ASP A 175 -4.28 -9.52 -3.45
CA ASP A 175 -3.08 -9.41 -4.28
C ASP A 175 -2.83 -7.99 -4.82
N GLY A 176 -3.45 -6.98 -4.18
CA GLY A 176 -3.30 -5.57 -4.52
C GLY A 176 -1.87 -5.07 -4.39
N ASP A 177 -1.49 -4.20 -5.32
CA ASP A 177 -0.30 -3.35 -5.24
C ASP A 177 -0.67 -1.95 -4.73
N ALA A 178 0.31 -1.05 -4.61
CA ALA A 178 0.10 0.31 -4.11
C ALA A 178 -0.88 1.15 -4.96
N ALA A 179 -1.11 0.79 -6.23
CA ALA A 179 -2.08 1.47 -7.09
C ALA A 179 -3.52 1.06 -6.77
N THR A 180 -3.72 -0.10 -6.17
CA THR A 180 -5.05 -0.68 -5.94
C THR A 180 -5.43 -0.73 -4.47
N TRP A 181 -4.46 -0.77 -3.59
CA TRP A 181 -4.68 -0.77 -2.15
C TRP A 181 -3.54 -0.11 -1.38
N LEU A 182 -3.89 0.68 -0.39
CA LEU A 182 -2.97 1.26 0.60
C LEU A 182 -3.58 1.11 2.00
N PRO A 183 -2.75 0.95 3.05
CA PRO A 183 -3.23 0.89 4.42
C PRO A 183 -4.15 2.07 4.76
N PRO A 184 -5.30 1.84 5.44
CA PRO A 184 -6.15 2.91 5.95
C PRO A 184 -5.40 3.89 6.85
N ALA A 185 -4.50 3.39 7.70
CA ALA A 185 -3.62 4.21 8.55
C ALA A 185 -2.62 4.99 7.70
N ARG A 186 -2.94 6.24 7.41
CA ARG A 186 -2.13 7.10 6.53
C ARG A 186 -0.69 7.26 7.01
N GLY A 187 -0.47 7.31 8.33
CA GLY A 187 0.87 7.45 8.91
C GLY A 187 1.80 6.29 8.61
N PHE A 188 1.28 5.12 8.25
CA PHE A 188 2.08 3.95 7.92
C PHE A 188 2.36 3.81 6.41
N ARG A 189 1.73 4.60 5.56
CA ARG A 189 1.85 4.42 4.10
C ARG A 189 3.26 4.60 3.58
N CYS A 190 4.04 5.48 4.18
CA CYS A 190 5.44 5.70 3.82
C CYS A 190 6.28 4.43 4.05
N ASP A 191 6.17 3.84 5.23
CA ASP A 191 6.87 2.59 5.57
C ASP A 191 6.37 1.41 4.72
N TYR A 192 5.06 1.37 4.46
CA TYR A 192 4.46 0.32 3.63
C TYR A 192 5.02 0.33 2.21
N VAL A 193 5.02 1.48 1.53
CA VAL A 193 5.52 1.55 0.15
C VAL A 193 7.04 1.42 0.08
N SER A 194 7.79 1.95 1.06
CA SER A 194 9.24 1.77 1.10
C SER A 194 9.62 0.29 1.27
N ARG A 195 8.85 -0.45 2.07
CA ARG A 195 9.02 -1.90 2.22
C ARG A 195 8.71 -2.65 0.92
N GLN A 196 7.66 -2.27 0.19
CA GLN A 196 7.39 -2.85 -1.14
C GLN A 196 8.55 -2.61 -2.11
N VAL A 197 9.10 -1.40 -2.13
CA VAL A 197 10.28 -1.06 -2.94
C VAL A 197 11.47 -1.92 -2.54
N ALA A 198 11.75 -2.06 -1.23
CA ALA A 198 12.85 -2.86 -0.73
C ALA A 198 12.75 -4.33 -1.16
N VAL A 199 11.56 -4.93 -0.99
CA VAL A 199 11.31 -6.33 -1.42
C VAL A 199 11.49 -6.47 -2.93
N LYS A 200 10.91 -5.57 -3.73
CA LYS A 200 11.03 -5.64 -5.19
C LYS A 200 12.48 -5.46 -5.64
N THR A 201 13.23 -4.59 -4.99
CA THR A 201 14.67 -4.41 -5.26
C THR A 201 15.46 -5.69 -4.92
N LYS A 202 15.25 -6.25 -3.73
CA LYS A 202 15.94 -7.47 -3.27
C LYS A 202 15.74 -8.64 -4.22
N TYR A 203 14.50 -8.84 -4.68
CA TYR A 203 14.12 -9.96 -5.54
C TYR A 203 14.10 -9.64 -7.04
N ARG A 204 14.61 -8.47 -7.45
CA ARG A 204 14.66 -8.02 -8.86
C ARG A 204 13.33 -8.10 -9.57
N LEU A 205 12.25 -7.79 -8.84
CA LEU A 205 10.91 -7.66 -9.38
C LEU A 205 10.76 -6.30 -10.07
N TRP A 206 9.70 -6.13 -10.84
CA TRP A 206 9.38 -4.84 -11.44
C TRP A 206 8.10 -4.24 -10.86
N VAL A 207 7.85 -3.00 -11.17
CA VAL A 207 6.60 -2.29 -10.89
C VAL A 207 5.83 -2.03 -12.18
N THR A 208 4.50 -1.92 -12.08
CA THR A 208 3.70 -1.35 -13.17
C THR A 208 3.81 0.17 -13.18
N ALA A 209 3.46 0.83 -14.29
CA ALA A 209 3.45 2.28 -14.35
C ALA A 209 2.53 2.89 -13.27
N ALA A 210 1.32 2.33 -13.11
CA ALA A 210 0.37 2.78 -12.09
C ALA A 210 0.88 2.55 -10.65
N GLU A 211 1.50 1.41 -10.39
CA GLU A 211 2.11 1.10 -9.10
C GLU A 211 3.26 2.08 -8.78
N ARG A 212 4.14 2.34 -9.75
CA ARG A 212 5.23 3.31 -9.60
C ARG A 212 4.71 4.71 -9.26
N GLU A 213 3.68 5.16 -9.98
CA GLU A 213 3.06 6.46 -9.76
C GLU A 213 2.44 6.56 -8.36
N ALA A 214 1.72 5.53 -7.93
CA ALA A 214 1.12 5.48 -6.61
C ALA A 214 2.17 5.50 -5.48
N ILE A 215 3.24 4.70 -5.61
CA ILE A 215 4.35 4.69 -4.66
C ILE A 215 5.03 6.07 -4.62
N ALA A 216 5.35 6.65 -5.77
CA ALA A 216 5.96 7.98 -5.86
C ALA A 216 5.06 9.06 -5.22
N GLY A 217 3.75 8.98 -5.44
CA GLY A 217 2.77 9.86 -4.82
C GLY A 217 2.77 9.78 -3.29
N VAL A 218 2.89 8.59 -2.72
CA VAL A 218 3.05 8.42 -1.27
C VAL A 218 4.40 8.97 -0.81
N LEU A 219 5.50 8.59 -1.45
CA LEU A 219 6.85 9.01 -1.06
C LEU A 219 7.06 10.53 -1.16
N SER A 220 6.33 11.23 -2.03
CA SER A 220 6.35 12.69 -2.09
C SER A 220 5.85 13.36 -0.82
N THR A 221 5.07 12.65 0.00
CA THR A 221 4.60 13.12 1.31
C THR A 221 5.55 12.79 2.45
N CYS A 222 6.63 12.06 2.19
CA CYS A 222 7.60 11.55 3.18
C CYS A 222 9.03 11.85 2.70
N PRO A 223 9.45 13.11 2.66
CA PRO A 223 10.79 13.44 2.19
C PRO A 223 11.87 12.76 3.04
N GLY A 224 12.85 12.15 2.38
CA GLY A 224 13.94 11.44 3.05
C GLY A 224 13.59 10.03 3.53
N GLN A 225 12.47 9.44 3.07
CA GLN A 225 12.10 8.07 3.46
C GLN A 225 13.22 7.09 3.12
N GLU A 226 13.70 6.39 4.13
CA GLU A 226 14.70 5.33 4.00
C GLU A 226 14.06 3.99 3.60
N LEU A 227 14.87 3.11 3.03
CA LEU A 227 14.47 1.71 2.89
C LEU A 227 14.56 1.02 4.25
N PRO A 228 13.60 0.14 4.58
CA PRO A 228 13.73 -0.66 5.79
C PRO A 228 14.98 -1.54 5.68
N SER A 229 15.76 -1.59 6.75
CA SER A 229 16.85 -2.54 6.88
C SER A 229 16.29 -3.96 6.89
N ASP A 230 16.99 -4.89 6.23
CA ASP A 230 16.64 -6.30 6.27
C ASP A 230 16.84 -6.82 7.72
N PRO A 231 15.76 -7.21 8.42
CA PRO A 231 15.91 -7.69 9.80
C PRO A 231 16.69 -9.00 9.92
N GLY A 232 16.96 -9.68 8.77
CA GLY A 232 17.77 -10.89 8.71
C GLY A 232 19.27 -10.63 8.50
N VAL A 233 19.68 -9.40 8.21
CA VAL A 233 21.10 -9.01 8.14
C VAL A 233 21.43 -8.27 9.42
N ALA A 234 21.79 -9.02 10.48
CA ALA A 234 22.48 -8.40 11.62
C ALA A 234 23.68 -7.64 11.02
N ALA A 235 23.77 -6.33 11.32
CA ALA A 235 24.94 -5.56 10.90
C ALA A 235 26.18 -6.31 11.39
N ALA A 236 27.01 -6.77 10.45
CA ALA A 236 28.29 -7.37 10.76
C ALA A 236 29.11 -6.28 11.47
N SER A 237 29.21 -6.40 12.78
CA SER A 237 30.02 -5.56 13.65
C SER A 237 31.49 -5.89 13.50
#